data_d8982bb155eb1d9ea1b68208b9cd67c0
#
_entry.id   d8982bb155eb1d9ea1b68208b9cd67c0
#
_cell.length_a   1.000
_cell.length_b   1.000
_cell.length_c   1.000
_cell.angle_alpha   90.00
_cell.angle_beta   90.00
_cell.angle_gamma   90.00
#
_symmetry.space_group_name_H-M   'P 1'
#
loop_
_entity.id
_entity.type
_entity.pdbx_description
1 polymer ?
#
loop_
_entity_poly.entity_id
_entity_poly.type
_entity_poly.pdbx_seq_one_letter_code
_entity_poly.pdbx_strand_id
1 'polypeptide(L)'
;MELGIKGKRALVCASSKGLGLGCARALAAEGVDLIMNARGVEALESAAADIRSEFGVDVQAIACDVTTAEGQAKLIEAAQGADILVNNAGGPPPGMWTDWDRDDFISALDANMLAPIALIKALVPGMMERGWGRVVNITSVSVKSPIPVLGLSNAARAGLTGYVAGTARQVAGKGVTINNLLPGIHATDRAVSLDTAVTEQQGISMEEAQAQRATTIPAGRYGTSDEFGATCAFLCSHHAGFIVGQNVLLDGGAFASTM
;
A
#
# COMPACT_ATOMS: atom_id res chain seq x y z
N MET A 1 -19.57 7.96 -9.01
CA MET A 1 -18.87 7.71 -10.29
C MET A 1 -18.73 6.21 -10.41
N GLU A 2 -19.10 5.62 -11.50
CA GLU A 2 -18.87 4.20 -11.74
C GLU A 2 -17.41 4.01 -12.17
N LEU A 3 -16.65 3.18 -11.45
CA LEU A 3 -15.21 3.04 -11.69
C LEU A 3 -14.88 2.08 -12.86
N GLY A 4 -15.85 1.30 -13.33
CA GLY A 4 -15.69 0.38 -14.47
C GLY A 4 -14.77 -0.81 -14.18
N ILE A 5 -14.70 -1.27 -12.92
CA ILE A 5 -13.83 -2.38 -12.48
C ILE A 5 -14.59 -3.58 -11.90
N LYS A 6 -15.91 -3.57 -11.95
CA LYS A 6 -16.74 -4.69 -11.52
C LYS A 6 -16.37 -5.98 -12.26
N GLY A 7 -16.25 -7.09 -11.52
CA GLY A 7 -15.85 -8.39 -12.06
C GLY A 7 -14.37 -8.53 -12.38
N LYS A 8 -13.55 -7.51 -12.07
CA LYS A 8 -12.08 -7.60 -12.07
C LYS A 8 -11.60 -8.38 -10.85
N ARG A 9 -10.35 -8.86 -10.90
CA ARG A 9 -9.72 -9.60 -9.80
C ARG A 9 -8.47 -8.88 -9.31
N ALA A 10 -8.34 -8.68 -7.99
CA ALA A 10 -7.25 -7.94 -7.39
C ALA A 10 -6.47 -8.78 -6.37
N LEU A 11 -5.13 -8.74 -6.45
CA LEU A 11 -4.25 -9.11 -5.35
C LEU A 11 -3.98 -7.87 -4.49
N VAL A 12 -4.30 -7.95 -3.18
CA VAL A 12 -4.02 -6.89 -2.20
C VAL A 12 -3.12 -7.44 -1.10
N CYS A 13 -1.88 -6.96 -1.04
CA CYS A 13 -0.90 -7.37 -0.04
C CYS A 13 -1.10 -6.63 1.29
N ALA A 14 -0.74 -7.28 2.42
CA ALA A 14 -0.88 -6.78 3.78
C ALA A 14 -2.27 -6.17 4.05
N SER A 15 -3.32 -6.91 3.70
CA SER A 15 -4.71 -6.45 3.65
C SER A 15 -5.58 -6.91 4.82
N SER A 16 -5.00 -7.48 5.89
CA SER A 16 -5.78 -7.86 7.08
C SER A 16 -6.17 -6.68 7.97
N LYS A 17 -5.55 -5.49 7.80
CA LYS A 17 -5.81 -4.27 8.57
C LYS A 17 -5.26 -3.01 7.90
N GLY A 18 -5.57 -1.86 8.49
CA GLY A 18 -5.01 -0.56 8.09
C GLY A 18 -5.28 -0.20 6.63
N LEU A 19 -4.31 0.43 5.97
CA LEU A 19 -4.46 0.93 4.60
C LEU A 19 -4.71 -0.18 3.57
N GLY A 20 -4.07 -1.33 3.73
CA GLY A 20 -4.30 -2.48 2.86
C GLY A 20 -5.73 -3.00 2.93
N LEU A 21 -6.30 -3.08 4.14
CA LEU A 21 -7.70 -3.44 4.34
C LEU A 21 -8.64 -2.37 3.75
N GLY A 22 -8.34 -1.08 3.94
CA GLY A 22 -9.10 0.01 3.31
C GLY A 22 -9.12 -0.12 1.78
N CYS A 23 -7.98 -0.43 1.16
CA CYS A 23 -7.91 -0.69 -0.28
C CYS A 23 -8.74 -1.92 -0.69
N ALA A 24 -8.65 -3.02 0.06
CA ALA A 24 -9.43 -4.23 -0.21
C ALA A 24 -10.94 -3.97 -0.14
N ARG A 25 -11.40 -3.29 0.91
CA ARG A 25 -12.82 -2.91 1.07
C ARG A 25 -13.31 -2.00 -0.06
N ALA A 26 -12.53 -0.99 -0.42
CA ALA A 26 -12.91 -0.07 -1.49
C ALA A 26 -13.00 -0.76 -2.86
N LEU A 27 -12.11 -1.71 -3.16
CA LEU A 27 -12.18 -2.51 -4.38
C LEU A 27 -13.37 -3.48 -4.35
N ALA A 28 -13.63 -4.13 -3.20
CA ALA A 28 -14.78 -5.02 -3.03
C ALA A 28 -16.12 -4.28 -3.21
N ALA A 29 -16.23 -3.06 -2.69
CA ALA A 29 -17.41 -2.21 -2.86
C ALA A 29 -17.72 -1.89 -4.34
N GLU A 30 -16.69 -1.90 -5.20
CA GLU A 30 -16.82 -1.75 -6.66
C GLU A 30 -17.05 -3.09 -7.40
N GLY A 31 -17.25 -4.20 -6.64
CA GLY A 31 -17.52 -5.52 -7.20
C GLY A 31 -16.28 -6.23 -7.75
N VAL A 32 -15.11 -5.96 -7.19
CA VAL A 32 -13.84 -6.62 -7.52
C VAL A 32 -13.64 -7.84 -6.64
N ASP A 33 -13.35 -9.00 -7.23
CA ASP A 33 -12.97 -10.20 -6.50
C ASP A 33 -11.55 -10.08 -5.95
N LEU A 34 -11.30 -10.58 -4.74
CA LEU A 34 -10.07 -10.31 -4.02
C LEU A 34 -9.24 -11.58 -3.75
N ILE A 35 -7.94 -11.41 -3.86
CA ILE A 35 -6.94 -12.25 -3.22
C ILE A 35 -6.30 -11.38 -2.14
N MET A 36 -6.58 -11.68 -0.89
CA MET A 36 -6.06 -10.95 0.26
C MET A 36 -4.86 -11.68 0.84
N ASN A 37 -3.81 -10.93 1.18
CA ASN A 37 -2.62 -11.48 1.80
C ASN A 37 -2.26 -10.76 3.10
N ALA A 38 -1.85 -11.53 4.08
CA ALA A 38 -1.15 -11.09 5.29
C ALA A 38 -0.40 -12.28 5.92
N ARG A 39 0.43 -12.03 6.95
CA ARG A 39 1.14 -13.10 7.66
C ARG A 39 0.27 -13.80 8.69
N GLY A 40 -0.60 -13.06 9.39
CA GLY A 40 -1.48 -13.59 10.44
C GLY A 40 -2.75 -14.21 9.85
N VAL A 41 -2.94 -15.51 10.08
CA VAL A 41 -4.07 -16.28 9.53
C VAL A 41 -5.40 -15.75 10.05
N GLU A 42 -5.57 -15.68 11.37
CA GLU A 42 -6.85 -15.35 12.01
C GLU A 42 -7.36 -13.96 11.60
N ALA A 43 -6.52 -12.94 11.69
CA ALA A 43 -6.90 -11.57 11.31
C ALA A 43 -7.20 -11.46 9.81
N LEU A 44 -6.51 -12.22 8.96
CA LEU A 44 -6.75 -12.22 7.53
C LEU A 44 -8.07 -12.89 7.17
N GLU A 45 -8.35 -14.06 7.75
CA GLU A 45 -9.61 -14.77 7.52
C GLU A 45 -10.82 -14.00 8.05
N SER A 46 -10.71 -13.36 9.23
CA SER A 46 -11.76 -12.50 9.76
C SER A 46 -12.06 -11.35 8.79
N ALA A 47 -11.03 -10.62 8.34
CA ALA A 47 -11.20 -9.51 7.40
C ALA A 47 -11.79 -9.98 6.05
N ALA A 48 -11.37 -11.15 5.57
CA ALA A 48 -11.92 -11.73 4.34
C ALA A 48 -13.39 -12.15 4.49
N ALA A 49 -13.77 -12.71 5.63
CA ALA A 49 -15.16 -13.09 5.94
C ALA A 49 -16.07 -11.85 5.99
N ASP A 50 -15.61 -10.78 6.65
CA ASP A 50 -16.35 -9.52 6.73
C ASP A 50 -16.60 -8.93 5.33
N ILE A 51 -15.57 -8.90 4.47
CA ILE A 51 -15.68 -8.40 3.09
C ILE A 51 -16.64 -9.27 2.26
N ARG A 52 -16.55 -10.61 2.34
CA ARG A 52 -17.49 -11.50 1.65
C ARG A 52 -18.93 -11.23 2.06
N SER A 53 -19.16 -11.09 3.37
CA SER A 53 -20.50 -10.84 3.93
C SER A 53 -21.07 -9.49 3.52
N GLU A 54 -20.23 -8.45 3.48
CA GLU A 54 -20.68 -7.08 3.24
C GLU A 54 -20.90 -6.77 1.76
N PHE A 55 -19.99 -7.25 0.89
CA PHE A 55 -19.98 -6.86 -0.53
C PHE A 55 -20.42 -7.97 -1.49
N GLY A 56 -20.48 -9.22 -1.05
CA GLY A 56 -20.92 -10.34 -1.90
C GLY A 56 -19.97 -10.71 -3.03
N VAL A 57 -18.67 -10.38 -2.91
CA VAL A 57 -17.61 -10.71 -3.85
C VAL A 57 -16.84 -11.95 -3.41
N ASP A 58 -16.15 -12.61 -4.35
CA ASP A 58 -15.26 -13.71 -4.02
C ASP A 58 -13.99 -13.16 -3.36
N VAL A 59 -13.59 -13.78 -2.22
CA VAL A 59 -12.38 -13.40 -1.49
C VAL A 59 -11.58 -14.65 -1.13
N GLN A 60 -10.37 -14.74 -1.62
CA GLN A 60 -9.40 -15.78 -1.26
C GLN A 60 -8.39 -15.19 -0.28
N ALA A 61 -8.27 -15.77 0.92
CA ALA A 61 -7.29 -15.38 1.92
C ALA A 61 -6.03 -16.25 1.81
N ILE A 62 -4.86 -15.64 1.63
CA ILE A 62 -3.56 -16.32 1.50
C ILE A 62 -2.62 -15.85 2.59
N ALA A 63 -2.52 -16.63 3.64
CA ALA A 63 -1.57 -16.36 4.72
C ALA A 63 -0.16 -16.80 4.32
N CYS A 64 0.73 -15.83 4.09
CA CYS A 64 2.15 -16.07 3.82
C CYS A 64 2.96 -14.77 3.97
N ASP A 65 4.28 -14.93 4.09
CA ASP A 65 5.22 -13.80 4.08
C ASP A 65 5.66 -13.52 2.64
N VAL A 66 5.32 -12.34 2.14
CA VAL A 66 5.65 -11.89 0.78
C VAL A 66 7.15 -11.64 0.56
N THR A 67 7.94 -11.61 1.62
CA THR A 67 9.41 -11.43 1.51
C THR A 67 10.14 -12.74 1.20
N THR A 68 9.48 -13.89 1.40
CA THR A 68 10.07 -15.21 1.14
C THR A 68 9.76 -15.71 -0.27
N ALA A 69 10.67 -16.49 -0.85
CA ALA A 69 10.47 -17.09 -2.17
C ALA A 69 9.25 -18.01 -2.20
N GLU A 70 9.00 -18.78 -1.12
CA GLU A 70 7.83 -19.64 -0.98
C GLU A 70 6.54 -18.82 -0.92
N GLY A 71 6.49 -17.75 -0.10
CA GLY A 71 5.33 -16.87 0.00
C GLY A 71 5.02 -16.17 -1.32
N GLN A 72 6.05 -15.68 -2.02
CA GLN A 72 5.89 -15.10 -3.35
C GLN A 72 5.33 -16.10 -4.36
N ALA A 73 5.88 -17.33 -4.41
CA ALA A 73 5.40 -18.36 -5.32
C ALA A 73 3.92 -18.68 -5.09
N LYS A 74 3.52 -18.86 -3.82
CA LYS A 74 2.12 -19.09 -3.43
C LYS A 74 1.18 -17.95 -3.86
N LEU A 75 1.60 -16.70 -3.67
CA LEU A 75 0.81 -15.53 -4.08
C LEU A 75 0.73 -15.39 -5.60
N ILE A 76 1.83 -15.60 -6.31
CA ILE A 76 1.89 -15.53 -7.77
C ILE A 76 0.98 -16.59 -8.39
N GLU A 77 1.01 -17.83 -7.86
CA GLU A 77 0.13 -18.90 -8.31
C GLU A 77 -1.35 -18.54 -8.11
N ALA A 78 -1.72 -18.09 -6.91
CA ALA A 78 -3.09 -17.69 -6.60
C ALA A 78 -3.55 -16.49 -7.41
N ALA A 79 -2.64 -15.56 -7.74
CA ALA A 79 -2.94 -14.32 -8.46
C ALA A 79 -2.83 -14.44 -10.00
N GLN A 80 -2.68 -15.66 -10.54
CA GLN A 80 -2.74 -15.83 -12.00
C GLN A 80 -4.06 -15.29 -12.56
N GLY A 81 -3.97 -14.47 -13.60
CA GLY A 81 -5.13 -13.81 -14.18
C GLY A 81 -5.63 -12.56 -13.42
N ALA A 82 -4.98 -12.13 -12.34
CA ALA A 82 -5.33 -10.88 -11.66
C ALA A 82 -5.17 -9.67 -12.59
N ASP A 83 -6.12 -8.76 -12.51
CA ASP A 83 -6.17 -7.50 -13.27
C ASP A 83 -5.57 -6.34 -12.49
N ILE A 84 -5.62 -6.43 -11.16
CA ILE A 84 -5.21 -5.37 -10.23
C ILE A 84 -4.19 -5.96 -9.25
N LEU A 85 -3.13 -5.19 -8.98
CA LEU A 85 -2.13 -5.49 -7.95
C LEU A 85 -1.99 -4.28 -7.02
N VAL A 86 -2.27 -4.47 -5.73
CA VAL A 86 -1.98 -3.48 -4.69
C VAL A 86 -0.84 -4.00 -3.82
N ASN A 87 0.36 -3.50 -4.06
CA ASN A 87 1.53 -3.79 -3.26
C ASN A 87 1.50 -2.98 -1.97
N ASN A 88 1.66 -3.68 -0.86
CA ASN A 88 1.74 -3.11 0.48
C ASN A 88 2.56 -4.03 1.39
N ALA A 89 3.27 -3.45 2.34
CA ALA A 89 3.98 -4.17 3.38
C ALA A 89 4.08 -3.31 4.64
N GLY A 90 4.30 -3.94 5.78
CA GLY A 90 4.63 -3.24 7.02
C GLY A 90 5.89 -2.39 6.84
N GLY A 91 5.88 -1.18 7.40
CA GLY A 91 7.09 -0.36 7.42
C GLY A 91 8.12 -0.91 8.40
N PRO A 92 9.43 -0.75 8.14
CA PRO A 92 10.49 -1.11 9.08
C PRO A 92 10.39 -0.26 10.36
N PRO A 93 11.01 -0.69 11.47
CA PRO A 93 11.03 0.07 12.71
C PRO A 93 11.71 1.44 12.52
N PRO A 94 11.29 2.48 13.26
CA PRO A 94 12.03 3.73 13.33
C PRO A 94 13.32 3.54 14.11
N GLY A 95 14.30 4.42 13.89
CA GLY A 95 15.57 4.42 14.60
C GLY A 95 16.42 5.63 14.21
N MET A 96 17.58 5.76 14.85
CA MET A 96 18.59 6.73 14.49
C MET A 96 19.47 6.19 13.36
N TRP A 97 20.14 7.06 12.64
CA TRP A 97 20.99 6.65 11.50
C TRP A 97 22.15 5.71 11.89
N THR A 98 22.51 5.66 13.17
CA THR A 98 23.53 4.79 13.76
C THR A 98 23.02 3.41 14.17
N ASP A 99 21.70 3.21 14.25
CA ASP A 99 21.09 2.01 14.83
C ASP A 99 20.98 0.87 13.81
N TRP A 100 21.05 1.17 12.53
CA TRP A 100 20.79 0.20 11.47
C TRP A 100 22.07 -0.38 10.88
N ASP A 101 22.13 -1.69 10.82
CA ASP A 101 23.17 -2.42 10.13
C ASP A 101 22.77 -2.84 8.70
N ARG A 102 23.62 -3.62 8.05
CA ARG A 102 23.39 -4.12 6.70
C ARG A 102 22.13 -5.00 6.60
N ASP A 103 21.88 -5.83 7.61
CA ASP A 103 20.81 -6.82 7.58
C ASP A 103 19.46 -6.13 7.78
N ASP A 104 19.40 -5.05 8.56
CA ASP A 104 18.23 -4.16 8.66
C ASP A 104 17.87 -3.55 7.30
N PHE A 105 18.89 -3.04 6.57
CA PHE A 105 18.68 -2.52 5.22
C PHE A 105 18.20 -3.60 4.26
N ILE A 106 18.78 -4.78 4.26
CA ILE A 106 18.35 -5.89 3.39
C ILE A 106 16.90 -6.26 3.70
N SER A 107 16.53 -6.42 4.97
CA SER A 107 15.16 -6.73 5.39
C SER A 107 14.15 -5.66 4.94
N ALA A 108 14.51 -4.38 5.07
CA ALA A 108 13.67 -3.28 4.61
C ALA A 108 13.51 -3.25 3.08
N LEU A 109 14.60 -3.52 2.34
CA LEU A 109 14.59 -3.62 0.88
C LEU A 109 13.74 -4.81 0.41
N ASP A 110 13.89 -5.98 1.04
CA ASP A 110 13.11 -7.16 0.71
C ASP A 110 11.61 -6.88 0.82
N ALA A 111 11.16 -6.31 1.94
CA ALA A 111 9.74 -6.07 2.18
C ALA A 111 9.16 -4.92 1.35
N ASN A 112 9.89 -3.82 1.19
CA ASN A 112 9.32 -2.55 0.68
C ASN A 112 9.80 -2.17 -0.73
N MET A 113 10.67 -2.99 -1.35
CA MET A 113 11.15 -2.79 -2.72
C MET A 113 11.15 -4.09 -3.53
N LEU A 114 11.87 -5.13 -3.07
CA LEU A 114 12.11 -6.34 -3.88
C LEU A 114 10.86 -7.21 -4.02
N ALA A 115 10.08 -7.40 -2.94
CA ALA A 115 8.82 -8.15 -3.01
C ALA A 115 7.79 -7.48 -3.94
N PRO A 116 7.51 -6.16 -3.85
CA PRO A 116 6.70 -5.46 -4.86
C PRO A 116 7.22 -5.65 -6.29
N ILE A 117 8.52 -5.54 -6.52
CA ILE A 117 9.14 -5.74 -7.85
C ILE A 117 8.92 -7.17 -8.35
N ALA A 118 9.06 -8.17 -7.49
CA ALA A 118 8.85 -9.57 -7.85
C ALA A 118 7.39 -9.82 -8.30
N LEU A 119 6.41 -9.29 -7.56
CA LEU A 119 4.99 -9.40 -7.93
C LEU A 119 4.67 -8.64 -9.22
N ILE A 120 5.21 -7.44 -9.42
CA ILE A 120 5.07 -6.69 -10.67
C ILE A 120 5.61 -7.51 -11.84
N LYS A 121 6.82 -8.06 -11.73
CA LYS A 121 7.45 -8.88 -12.78
C LYS A 121 6.65 -10.13 -13.11
N ALA A 122 5.99 -10.72 -12.13
CA ALA A 122 5.22 -11.95 -12.31
C ALA A 122 3.84 -11.71 -12.94
N LEU A 123 3.14 -10.63 -12.55
CA LEU A 123 1.74 -10.43 -12.91
C LEU A 123 1.53 -9.48 -14.08
N VAL A 124 2.38 -8.46 -14.25
CA VAL A 124 2.24 -7.46 -15.32
C VAL A 124 2.30 -8.05 -16.73
N PRO A 125 3.14 -9.05 -17.07
CA PRO A 125 3.12 -9.64 -18.39
C PRO A 125 1.74 -10.16 -18.80
N GLY A 126 1.04 -10.89 -17.94
CA GLY A 126 -0.32 -11.35 -18.20
C GLY A 126 -1.34 -10.21 -18.34
N MET A 127 -1.18 -9.11 -17.55
CA MET A 127 -2.01 -7.90 -17.73
C MET A 127 -1.78 -7.26 -19.10
N MET A 128 -0.51 -7.19 -19.57
CA MET A 128 -0.16 -6.66 -20.88
C MET A 128 -0.74 -7.49 -22.04
N GLU A 129 -0.74 -8.83 -21.90
CA GLU A 129 -1.35 -9.74 -22.87
C GLU A 129 -2.86 -9.52 -23.00
N ARG A 130 -3.55 -9.26 -21.89
CA ARG A 130 -4.98 -8.93 -21.85
C ARG A 130 -5.30 -7.47 -22.23
N GLY A 131 -4.27 -6.62 -22.41
CA GLY A 131 -4.44 -5.22 -22.79
C GLY A 131 -4.99 -4.32 -21.67
N TRP A 132 -5.00 -4.80 -20.40
CA TRP A 132 -5.49 -4.06 -19.26
C TRP A 132 -4.84 -4.51 -17.96
N GLY A 133 -4.44 -3.55 -17.13
CA GLY A 133 -3.93 -3.81 -15.81
C GLY A 133 -3.74 -2.54 -14.98
N ARG A 134 -3.84 -2.68 -13.64
CA ARG A 134 -3.62 -1.59 -12.69
C ARG A 134 -2.72 -2.07 -11.56
N VAL A 135 -1.64 -1.34 -11.33
CA VAL A 135 -0.73 -1.58 -10.22
C VAL A 135 -0.64 -0.32 -9.37
N VAL A 136 -0.93 -0.47 -8.08
CA VAL A 136 -0.76 0.58 -7.07
C VAL A 136 0.21 0.09 -6.01
N ASN A 137 1.29 0.85 -5.79
CA ASN A 137 2.23 0.57 -4.71
C ASN A 137 1.96 1.56 -3.57
N ILE A 138 1.66 1.06 -2.38
CA ILE A 138 1.56 1.88 -1.18
C ILE A 138 2.99 2.16 -0.70
N THR A 139 3.43 3.40 -0.87
CA THR A 139 4.76 3.83 -0.46
C THR A 139 4.70 4.73 0.79
N SER A 140 5.12 5.99 0.71
CA SER A 140 5.12 6.92 1.84
C SER A 140 5.33 8.35 1.36
N VAL A 141 4.77 9.33 2.09
CA VAL A 141 5.16 10.74 1.97
C VAL A 141 6.67 10.94 2.09
N SER A 142 7.36 10.05 2.81
CA SER A 142 8.81 10.11 3.01
C SER A 142 9.64 9.99 1.72
N VAL A 143 9.04 9.52 0.63
CA VAL A 143 9.66 9.55 -0.71
C VAL A 143 9.86 10.98 -1.22
N LYS A 144 8.95 11.89 -0.85
CA LYS A 144 9.03 13.32 -1.21
C LYS A 144 9.70 14.16 -0.11
N SER A 145 9.45 13.83 1.15
CA SER A 145 10.00 14.51 2.32
C SER A 145 10.55 13.47 3.30
N PRO A 146 11.85 13.13 3.21
CA PRO A 146 12.47 12.11 4.06
C PRO A 146 12.27 12.43 5.55
N ILE A 147 11.85 11.41 6.31
CA ILE A 147 11.63 11.52 7.75
C ILE A 147 12.89 10.98 8.44
N PRO A 148 13.57 11.77 9.29
CA PRO A 148 14.89 11.41 9.85
C PRO A 148 14.92 10.03 10.51
N VAL A 149 13.92 9.69 11.33
CA VAL A 149 13.84 8.41 12.06
C VAL A 149 13.35 7.23 11.21
N LEU A 150 13.12 7.41 9.92
CA LEU A 150 12.63 6.36 9.01
C LEU A 150 13.62 6.05 7.89
N GLY A 151 14.93 6.11 8.13
CA GLY A 151 15.98 5.94 7.13
C GLY A 151 15.85 4.66 6.30
N LEU A 152 15.55 3.53 6.92
CA LEU A 152 15.30 2.25 6.24
C LEU A 152 14.12 2.36 5.25
N SER A 153 13.01 2.94 5.69
CA SER A 153 11.81 3.13 4.86
C SER A 153 12.06 4.14 3.75
N ASN A 154 12.76 5.25 4.05
CA ASN A 154 13.12 6.26 3.05
C ASN A 154 13.90 5.63 1.90
N ALA A 155 14.94 4.83 2.21
CA ALA A 155 15.78 4.17 1.22
C ALA A 155 14.99 3.16 0.35
N ALA A 156 14.28 2.23 0.99
CA ALA A 156 13.59 1.16 0.28
C ALA A 156 12.45 1.69 -0.61
N ARG A 157 11.64 2.63 -0.10
CA ARG A 157 10.50 3.17 -0.85
C ARG A 157 10.92 4.15 -1.94
N ALA A 158 12.01 4.90 -1.76
CA ALA A 158 12.59 5.70 -2.83
C ALA A 158 13.12 4.81 -3.96
N GLY A 159 13.78 3.69 -3.63
CA GLY A 159 14.22 2.70 -4.61
C GLY A 159 13.07 2.13 -5.44
N LEU A 160 11.96 1.72 -4.79
CA LEU A 160 10.76 1.27 -5.49
C LEU A 160 10.17 2.38 -6.38
N THR A 161 10.13 3.62 -5.89
CA THR A 161 9.62 4.76 -6.66
C THR A 161 10.44 5.00 -7.92
N GLY A 162 11.77 4.91 -7.84
CA GLY A 162 12.66 5.00 -9.00
C GLY A 162 12.44 3.88 -10.00
N TYR A 163 12.28 2.63 -9.54
CA TYR A 163 11.94 1.50 -10.40
C TYR A 163 10.61 1.71 -11.14
N VAL A 164 9.57 2.13 -10.42
CA VAL A 164 8.24 2.40 -11.00
C VAL A 164 8.29 3.48 -12.06
N ALA A 165 9.03 4.57 -11.82
CA ALA A 165 9.14 5.68 -12.77
C ALA A 165 9.67 5.24 -14.15
N GLY A 166 10.57 4.26 -14.20
CA GLY A 166 11.07 3.66 -15.44
C GLY A 166 10.10 2.63 -16.03
N THR A 167 9.66 1.68 -15.20
CA THR A 167 8.87 0.52 -15.64
C THR A 167 7.47 0.91 -16.13
N ALA A 168 6.82 1.87 -15.48
CA ALA A 168 5.48 2.33 -15.87
C ALA A 168 5.42 2.77 -17.34
N ARG A 169 6.47 3.45 -17.84
CA ARG A 169 6.54 3.90 -19.24
C ARG A 169 6.68 2.73 -20.23
N GLN A 170 7.31 1.62 -19.81
CA GLN A 170 7.52 0.45 -20.68
C GLN A 170 6.22 -0.33 -20.91
N VAL A 171 5.27 -0.28 -19.97
CA VAL A 171 4.04 -1.09 -20.00
C VAL A 171 2.79 -0.30 -20.38
N ALA A 172 2.84 1.03 -20.32
CA ALA A 172 1.68 1.91 -20.55
C ALA A 172 1.03 1.69 -21.92
N GLY A 173 1.83 1.53 -22.99
CA GLY A 173 1.34 1.26 -24.34
C GLY A 173 0.61 -0.07 -24.51
N LYS A 174 0.63 -0.92 -23.47
CA LYS A 174 -0.10 -2.20 -23.39
C LYS A 174 -1.32 -2.14 -22.47
N GLY A 175 -1.79 -0.93 -22.13
CA GLY A 175 -2.98 -0.75 -21.30
C GLY A 175 -2.76 -0.95 -19.79
N VAL A 176 -1.51 -1.08 -19.33
CA VAL A 176 -1.18 -1.25 -17.92
C VAL A 176 -0.66 0.05 -17.31
N THR A 177 -1.21 0.47 -16.16
CA THR A 177 -0.66 1.58 -15.39
C THR A 177 -0.03 1.10 -14.10
N ILE A 178 1.11 1.69 -13.73
CA ILE A 178 1.77 1.47 -12.44
C ILE A 178 1.94 2.83 -11.78
N ASN A 179 1.36 3.01 -10.58
CA ASN A 179 1.43 4.25 -9.83
C ASN A 179 1.78 3.97 -8.36
N ASN A 180 2.27 4.97 -7.65
CA ASN A 180 2.51 4.93 -6.22
C ASN A 180 1.48 5.80 -5.50
N LEU A 181 0.93 5.30 -4.40
CA LEU A 181 0.05 6.04 -3.50
C LEU A 181 0.81 6.29 -2.20
N LEU A 182 1.00 7.55 -1.85
CA LEU A 182 1.88 8.01 -0.79
C LEU A 182 1.04 8.47 0.42
N PRO A 183 0.86 7.63 1.45
CA PRO A 183 0.20 8.06 2.67
C PRO A 183 1.05 9.06 3.45
N GLY A 184 0.40 10.11 3.95
CA GLY A 184 0.82 10.84 5.12
C GLY A 184 0.37 10.13 6.39
N ILE A 185 -0.07 10.87 7.41
CA ILE A 185 -0.55 10.31 8.67
C ILE A 185 -2.02 9.89 8.51
N HIS A 186 -2.26 8.58 8.64
CA HIS A 186 -3.60 7.98 8.63
C HIS A 186 -3.85 7.24 9.95
N ALA A 187 -5.11 7.22 10.40
CA ALA A 187 -5.54 6.51 11.61
C ALA A 187 -5.43 4.98 11.42
N THR A 188 -4.29 4.43 11.79
CA THR A 188 -3.94 3.01 11.69
C THR A 188 -3.16 2.57 12.93
N ASP A 189 -3.05 1.26 13.19
CA ASP A 189 -2.22 0.74 14.29
C ASP A 189 -0.79 1.29 14.27
N ARG A 190 -0.24 1.56 13.08
CA ARG A 190 1.08 2.17 12.92
C ARG A 190 1.12 3.59 13.49
N ALA A 191 0.07 4.39 13.26
CA ALA A 191 -0.01 5.73 13.84
C ALA A 191 -0.15 5.65 15.36
N VAL A 192 -1.00 4.75 15.86
CA VAL A 192 -1.15 4.50 17.30
C VAL A 192 0.19 4.12 17.94
N SER A 193 0.97 3.21 17.34
CA SER A 193 2.29 2.83 17.87
C SER A 193 3.26 4.01 17.95
N LEU A 194 3.23 4.91 16.96
CA LEU A 194 4.06 6.11 16.96
C LEU A 194 3.57 7.14 17.99
N ASP A 195 2.26 7.26 18.17
CA ASP A 195 1.67 8.15 19.18
C ASP A 195 1.95 7.64 20.60
N THR A 196 1.94 6.30 20.81
CA THR A 196 2.33 5.68 22.09
C THR A 196 3.76 6.06 22.47
N ALA A 197 4.70 6.03 21.54
CA ALA A 197 6.08 6.45 21.83
C ALA A 197 6.15 7.93 22.28
N VAL A 198 5.30 8.80 21.73
CA VAL A 198 5.20 10.21 22.17
C VAL A 198 4.59 10.31 23.56
N THR A 199 3.52 9.52 23.86
CA THR A 199 2.91 9.52 25.20
C THR A 199 3.90 9.10 26.28
N GLU A 200 4.70 8.07 26.01
CA GLU A 200 5.74 7.60 26.94
C GLU A 200 6.86 8.63 27.16
N GLN A 201 7.29 9.27 26.08
CA GLN A 201 8.38 10.26 26.14
C GLN A 201 7.97 11.56 26.82
N GLN A 202 6.74 12.01 26.63
CA GLN A 202 6.27 13.33 27.09
C GLN A 202 5.37 13.27 28.33
N GLY A 203 4.93 12.08 28.75
CA GLY A 203 4.01 11.93 29.90
C GLY A 203 2.61 12.50 29.66
N ILE A 204 2.15 12.51 28.41
CA ILE A 204 0.83 13.02 27.99
C ILE A 204 -0.12 11.88 27.63
N SER A 205 -1.41 12.17 27.55
CA SER A 205 -2.42 11.20 27.12
C SER A 205 -2.31 10.89 25.60
N MET A 206 -2.91 9.78 25.18
CA MET A 206 -3.02 9.43 23.75
C MET A 206 -3.78 10.49 22.95
N GLU A 207 -4.86 11.03 23.55
CA GLU A 207 -5.67 12.08 22.93
C GLU A 207 -4.86 13.36 22.70
N GLU A 208 -4.06 13.76 23.69
CA GLU A 208 -3.17 14.92 23.58
C GLU A 208 -2.07 14.70 22.53
N ALA A 209 -1.46 13.51 22.48
CA ALA A 209 -0.45 13.18 21.49
C ALA A 209 -1.03 13.23 20.05
N GLN A 210 -2.22 12.66 19.86
CA GLN A 210 -2.92 12.69 18.57
C GLN A 210 -3.34 14.12 18.19
N ALA A 211 -3.86 14.91 19.13
CA ALA A 211 -4.23 16.29 18.89
C ALA A 211 -3.01 17.14 18.49
N GLN A 212 -1.89 17.01 19.23
CA GLN A 212 -0.64 17.70 18.87
C GLN A 212 -0.16 17.33 17.47
N ARG A 213 -0.19 16.03 17.13
CA ARG A 213 0.24 15.56 15.82
C ARG A 213 -0.71 16.01 14.70
N ALA A 214 -2.01 16.09 14.96
CA ALA A 214 -2.99 16.58 14.02
C ALA A 214 -2.75 18.06 13.64
N THR A 215 -2.20 18.88 14.56
CA THR A 215 -1.86 20.28 14.25
C THR A 215 -0.76 20.43 13.21
N THR A 216 0.04 19.39 12.99
CA THR A 216 1.08 19.39 11.94
C THR A 216 0.52 19.10 10.55
N ILE A 217 -0.76 18.74 10.45
CA ILE A 217 -1.47 18.44 9.20
C ILE A 217 -2.40 19.63 8.89
N PRO A 218 -2.29 20.32 7.78
CA PRO A 218 -3.18 21.43 7.43
C PRO A 218 -4.67 21.09 7.47
N ALA A 219 -5.04 19.83 7.14
CA ALA A 219 -6.42 19.35 7.27
C ALA A 219 -6.89 19.20 8.74
N GLY A 220 -6.03 19.37 9.74
CA GLY A 220 -6.33 19.35 11.17
C GLY A 220 -6.69 17.97 11.72
N ARG A 221 -6.48 16.90 10.99
CA ARG A 221 -6.83 15.52 11.37
C ARG A 221 -5.98 14.47 10.66
N TYR A 222 -6.00 13.27 11.16
CA TYR A 222 -5.50 12.10 10.43
C TYR A 222 -6.42 11.75 9.27
N GLY A 223 -5.87 11.21 8.18
CA GLY A 223 -6.64 10.56 7.13
C GLY A 223 -7.23 9.24 7.62
N THR A 224 -8.28 8.76 6.95
CA THR A 224 -8.89 7.45 7.25
C THR A 224 -8.44 6.38 6.25
N SER A 225 -8.57 5.10 6.63
CA SER A 225 -8.34 3.98 5.70
C SER A 225 -9.32 3.99 4.53
N ASP A 226 -10.53 4.53 4.73
CA ASP A 226 -11.55 4.61 3.68
C ASP A 226 -11.21 5.68 2.64
N GLU A 227 -10.73 6.87 3.07
CA GLU A 227 -10.24 7.91 2.15
C GLU A 227 -9.07 7.40 1.30
N PHE A 228 -8.17 6.64 1.93
CA PHE A 228 -7.04 6.02 1.24
C PHE A 228 -7.50 4.93 0.28
N GLY A 229 -8.41 4.06 0.70
CA GLY A 229 -9.00 3.01 -0.12
C GLY A 229 -9.74 3.55 -1.33
N ALA A 230 -10.55 4.60 -1.16
CA ALA A 230 -11.27 5.25 -2.26
C ALA A 230 -10.32 5.79 -3.33
N THR A 231 -9.19 6.40 -2.92
CA THR A 231 -8.18 6.87 -3.87
C THR A 231 -7.45 5.70 -4.56
N CYS A 232 -7.18 4.60 -3.84
CA CYS A 232 -6.64 3.39 -4.43
C CYS A 232 -7.59 2.81 -5.48
N ALA A 233 -8.88 2.68 -5.18
CA ALA A 233 -9.89 2.19 -6.11
C ALA A 233 -10.01 3.10 -7.35
N PHE A 234 -9.94 4.43 -7.17
CA PHE A 234 -9.89 5.37 -8.29
C PHE A 234 -8.66 5.13 -9.19
N LEU A 235 -7.46 4.97 -8.62
CA LEU A 235 -6.25 4.67 -9.40
C LEU A 235 -6.34 3.31 -10.13
N CYS A 236 -7.12 2.38 -9.62
CA CYS A 236 -7.42 1.10 -10.27
C CYS A 236 -8.55 1.19 -11.30
N SER A 237 -9.25 2.33 -11.42
CA SER A 237 -10.41 2.49 -12.29
C SER A 237 -10.06 2.56 -13.78
N HIS A 238 -11.10 2.46 -14.60
CA HIS A 238 -11.01 2.74 -16.03
C HIS A 238 -10.61 4.21 -16.28
N HIS A 239 -11.07 5.13 -15.43
CA HIS A 239 -10.82 6.57 -15.55
C HIS A 239 -9.37 6.98 -15.29
N ALA A 240 -8.59 6.17 -14.56
CA ALA A 240 -7.19 6.43 -14.27
C ALA A 240 -6.21 5.92 -15.34
N GLY A 241 -6.72 5.50 -16.51
CA GLY A 241 -5.89 4.93 -17.58
C GLY A 241 -4.82 5.85 -18.15
N PHE A 242 -4.92 7.17 -17.93
CA PHE A 242 -3.92 8.17 -18.35
C PHE A 242 -3.00 8.65 -17.20
N ILE A 243 -3.17 8.08 -16.00
CA ILE A 243 -2.29 8.34 -14.85
C ILE A 243 -1.23 7.24 -14.84
N VAL A 244 0.01 7.57 -15.19
CA VAL A 244 1.10 6.61 -15.39
C VAL A 244 2.38 7.07 -14.69
N GLY A 245 2.93 6.22 -13.82
CA GLY A 245 4.19 6.47 -13.13
C GLY A 245 4.12 7.60 -12.11
N GLN A 246 2.94 7.92 -11.59
CA GLN A 246 2.73 9.04 -10.69
C GLN A 246 2.92 8.66 -9.22
N ASN A 247 3.31 9.65 -8.43
CA ASN A 247 3.39 9.60 -6.98
C ASN A 247 2.23 10.43 -6.42
N VAL A 248 1.10 9.78 -6.18
CA VAL A 248 -0.13 10.42 -5.69
C VAL A 248 -0.06 10.53 -4.18
N LEU A 249 -0.07 11.75 -3.68
CA LEU A 249 0.10 12.06 -2.26
C LEU A 249 -1.26 12.22 -1.57
N LEU A 250 -1.45 11.53 -0.45
CA LEU A 250 -2.59 11.66 0.46
C LEU A 250 -2.06 11.98 1.86
N ASP A 251 -1.93 13.26 2.20
CA ASP A 251 -1.29 13.70 3.44
C ASP A 251 -1.99 14.87 4.15
N GLY A 252 -3.17 15.24 3.71
CA GLY A 252 -3.92 16.37 4.28
C GLY A 252 -3.23 17.72 4.10
N GLY A 253 -2.31 17.85 3.12
CA GLY A 253 -1.57 19.07 2.82
C GLY A 253 -0.27 19.24 3.62
N ALA A 254 0.21 18.21 4.32
CA ALA A 254 1.40 18.30 5.16
C ALA A 254 2.70 18.55 4.35
N PHE A 255 2.77 18.08 3.12
CA PHE A 255 3.91 18.32 2.24
C PHE A 255 3.80 19.67 1.52
N ALA A 256 4.57 20.63 1.96
CA ALA A 256 4.55 22.00 1.44
C ALA A 256 5.53 22.17 0.25
N SER A 257 5.17 21.67 -0.93
CA SER A 257 5.93 21.87 -2.15
C SER A 257 5.02 21.93 -3.38
N THR A 258 5.50 22.57 -4.43
CA THR A 258 4.81 22.63 -5.73
C THR A 258 5.19 21.46 -6.66
N MET A 259 6.19 20.65 -6.29
CA MET A 259 6.69 19.50 -7.07
C MET A 259 6.88 18.26 -6.23
#